data_53d21e07077c2ea474cbf9bddb23cf17
#
_entry.id   53d21e07077c2ea474cbf9bddb23cf17
#
_cell.length_a   1.000
_cell.length_b   1.000
_cell.length_c   1.000
_cell.angle_alpha   90.00
_cell.angle_beta   90.00
_cell.angle_gamma   90.00
#
_symmetry.space_group_name_H-M   'P 1'
#
loop_
_entity.id
_entity.type
_entity.pdbx_description
1 polymer ?
#
loop_
_entity_poly.entity_id
_entity_poly.type
_entity_poly.pdbx_seq_one_letter_code
_entity_poly.pdbx_strand_id
1 'polypeptide(L)'
;ENALEEAKDGSIHAFFIMDIDKFKEVNDVYGHAVGDVVLRTFGVLLGRRFRGDDIVGRIGGDEFIILMRNVTTKEAVRTKAEQLMAETKKLVFDEMDGKGITISVGIALAPEHGKTYMNLYRSADQALYETKRNGRNGFTIYGENRDITENR
;
A
#
# COMPACT_ATOMS: atom_id res chain seq x y z
N GLU A 1 6.53 16.59 5.94
CA GLU A 1 6.13 17.78 5.19
C GLU A 1 7.22 18.22 4.26
N ASN A 2 8.46 18.27 4.72
CA ASN A 2 9.53 18.66 3.83
C ASN A 2 9.62 17.76 2.63
N ALA A 3 9.36 16.46 2.81
CA ALA A 3 9.43 15.54 1.70
C ALA A 3 8.41 15.88 0.63
N LEU A 4 7.25 16.39 1.04
CA LEU A 4 6.20 16.72 0.09
C LEU A 4 6.52 18.00 -0.66
N GLU A 5 7.27 18.88 -0.04
CA GLU A 5 7.56 20.15 -0.67
C GLU A 5 8.67 20.07 -1.70
N GLU A 6 9.31 18.94 -1.81
CA GLU A 6 10.45 18.82 -2.70
C GLU A 6 10.14 18.17 -4.03
N ALA A 7 8.88 18.12 -4.42
CA ALA A 7 8.53 17.55 -5.71
C ALA A 7 9.08 18.44 -6.81
N LYS A 8 9.73 17.83 -7.80
CA LYS A 8 10.29 18.58 -8.90
C LYS A 8 9.19 18.96 -9.87
N ASP A 9 9.46 19.97 -10.68
CA ASP A 9 8.48 20.43 -11.63
C ASP A 9 7.99 19.27 -12.47
N GLY A 10 6.68 19.17 -12.62
CA GLY A 10 6.07 18.15 -13.45
C GLY A 10 6.02 16.78 -12.85
N SER A 11 6.53 16.60 -11.63
CA SER A 11 6.47 15.30 -11.00
C SER A 11 5.46 15.32 -9.86
N ILE A 12 5.14 14.15 -9.36
CA ILE A 12 4.18 14.01 -8.28
C ILE A 12 4.78 13.13 -7.20
N HIS A 13 4.18 13.16 -6.04
CA HIS A 13 4.49 12.19 -5.00
C HIS A 13 3.28 11.28 -4.88
N ALA A 14 3.50 10.02 -4.52
CA ALA A 14 2.40 9.09 -4.31
C ALA A 14 2.48 8.55 -2.89
N PHE A 15 1.40 8.64 -2.16
CA PHE A 15 1.31 8.17 -0.79
C PHE A 15 0.44 6.93 -0.74
N PHE A 16 1.00 5.83 -0.27
CA PHE A 16 0.30 4.56 -0.16
C PHE A 16 0.02 4.26 1.31
N ILE A 17 -1.17 3.79 1.60
CA ILE A 17 -1.46 3.29 2.92
C ILE A 17 -2.05 1.91 2.69
N MET A 18 -1.61 0.92 3.45
CA MET A 18 -2.04 -0.44 3.19
C MET A 18 -2.05 -1.27 4.46
N ASP A 19 -2.85 -2.31 4.46
CA ASP A 19 -2.77 -3.26 5.54
C ASP A 19 -2.95 -4.67 4.98
N ILE A 20 -2.55 -5.64 5.81
CA ILE A 20 -2.64 -7.04 5.43
C ILE A 20 -4.05 -7.51 5.73
N ASP A 21 -4.72 -8.04 4.72
CA ASP A 21 -6.11 -8.46 4.86
C ASP A 21 -6.23 -9.57 5.88
N LYS A 22 -7.19 -9.44 6.77
CA LYS A 22 -7.49 -10.46 7.76
C LYS A 22 -6.31 -10.84 8.63
N PHE A 23 -5.45 -9.87 8.91
CA PHE A 23 -4.27 -10.14 9.74
C PHE A 23 -4.65 -10.65 11.13
N LYS A 24 -5.79 -10.19 11.65
CA LYS A 24 -6.23 -10.66 12.95
C LYS A 24 -6.44 -12.16 12.92
N GLU A 25 -6.95 -12.70 11.81
CA GLU A 25 -7.15 -14.13 11.69
C GLU A 25 -5.83 -14.89 11.70
N VAL A 26 -4.79 -14.30 11.11
CA VAL A 26 -3.48 -14.92 11.13
C VAL A 26 -3.03 -15.12 12.58
N ASN A 27 -3.17 -14.07 13.39
CA ASN A 27 -2.81 -14.15 14.80
C ASN A 27 -3.69 -15.15 15.54
N ASP A 28 -4.98 -15.14 15.26
CA ASP A 28 -5.92 -16.01 15.97
C ASP A 28 -5.69 -17.48 15.64
N VAL A 29 -5.38 -17.79 14.39
CA VAL A 29 -5.23 -19.17 13.97
C VAL A 29 -3.81 -19.70 14.20
N TYR A 30 -2.81 -18.88 13.87
CA TYR A 30 -1.42 -19.33 13.89
C TYR A 30 -0.59 -18.76 15.02
N GLY A 31 -1.10 -17.79 15.74
CA GLY A 31 -0.40 -17.19 16.88
C GLY A 31 0.35 -15.94 16.50
N HIS A 32 0.66 -15.13 17.52
CA HIS A 32 1.33 -13.85 17.29
C HIS A 32 2.74 -14.00 16.74
N ALA A 33 3.42 -15.09 17.07
CA ALA A 33 4.77 -15.29 16.54
C ALA A 33 4.72 -15.43 15.02
N VAL A 34 3.71 -16.13 14.49
CA VAL A 34 3.56 -16.27 13.06
C VAL A 34 3.14 -14.92 12.47
N GLY A 35 2.26 -14.19 13.13
CA GLY A 35 1.91 -12.85 12.69
C GLY A 35 3.13 -11.95 12.56
N ASP A 36 4.08 -12.08 13.50
CA ASP A 36 5.30 -11.28 13.44
C ASP A 36 6.15 -11.68 12.24
N VAL A 37 6.18 -12.97 11.90
CA VAL A 37 6.92 -13.43 10.72
C VAL A 37 6.29 -12.81 9.46
N VAL A 38 4.96 -12.81 9.39
CA VAL A 38 4.26 -12.25 8.24
C VAL A 38 4.57 -10.76 8.10
N LEU A 39 4.49 -10.02 9.21
CA LEU A 39 4.76 -8.58 9.16
C LEU A 39 6.19 -8.30 8.75
N ARG A 40 7.14 -9.07 9.27
CA ARG A 40 8.54 -8.85 8.95
C ARG A 40 8.83 -9.18 7.50
N THR A 41 8.26 -10.28 7.01
CA THR A 41 8.46 -10.69 5.63
C THR A 41 7.89 -9.66 4.67
N PHE A 42 6.70 -9.16 4.96
CA PHE A 42 6.08 -8.16 4.11
C PHE A 42 6.87 -6.86 4.16
N GLY A 43 7.35 -6.48 5.34
CA GLY A 43 8.18 -5.28 5.48
C GLY A 43 9.46 -5.36 4.64
N VAL A 44 10.08 -6.54 4.60
CA VAL A 44 11.28 -6.74 3.78
C VAL A 44 10.92 -6.59 2.30
N LEU A 45 9.78 -7.14 1.90
CA LEU A 45 9.33 -7.00 0.52
C LEU A 45 9.18 -5.53 0.15
N LEU A 46 8.53 -4.73 1.01
CA LEU A 46 8.36 -3.31 0.74
C LEU A 46 9.71 -2.61 0.62
N GLY A 47 10.65 -2.96 1.49
CA GLY A 47 11.96 -2.33 1.45
C GLY A 47 12.72 -2.63 0.17
N ARG A 48 12.41 -3.76 -0.47
CA ARG A 48 13.07 -4.09 -1.72
C ARG A 48 12.40 -3.43 -2.90
N ARG A 49 11.10 -3.22 -2.83
CA ARG A 49 10.37 -2.64 -3.96
C ARG A 49 10.44 -1.12 -4.00
N PHE A 50 10.64 -0.50 -2.87
CA PHE A 50 10.70 0.95 -2.77
C PHE A 50 12.03 1.34 -2.17
N ARG A 51 12.76 2.23 -2.83
CA ARG A 51 14.07 2.61 -2.32
C ARG A 51 14.46 3.97 -2.87
N GLY A 52 15.67 4.38 -2.61
CA GLY A 52 16.13 5.69 -3.02
C GLY A 52 15.49 6.74 -2.14
N ASP A 53 14.76 7.66 -2.75
CA ASP A 53 14.13 8.72 -2.01
C ASP A 53 12.78 8.30 -1.42
N ASP A 54 12.34 7.07 -1.67
CA ASP A 54 11.06 6.63 -1.18
C ASP A 54 11.15 6.35 0.32
N ILE A 55 10.05 6.56 1.01
CA ILE A 55 9.99 6.36 2.45
C ILE A 55 9.02 5.23 2.73
N VAL A 56 9.44 4.26 3.53
CA VAL A 56 8.61 3.13 3.91
C VAL A 56 8.51 3.13 5.43
N GLY A 57 7.32 2.95 5.96
CA GLY A 57 7.11 2.91 7.40
C GLY A 57 5.97 2.00 7.79
N ARG A 58 5.96 1.60 9.05
CA ARG A 58 4.87 0.83 9.61
C ARG A 58 4.29 1.65 10.74
N ILE A 59 2.99 1.91 10.70
CA ILE A 59 2.40 2.80 11.69
C ILE A 59 1.45 2.09 12.62
N GLY A 60 1.68 0.91 12.97
CA GLY A 60 0.91 0.21 13.96
C GLY A 60 0.42 -1.08 13.41
N GLY A 61 0.18 -2.03 14.25
CA GLY A 61 -0.38 -3.28 13.85
C GLY A 61 0.12 -3.77 12.52
N ASP A 62 -0.82 -3.90 11.58
CA ASP A 62 -0.53 -4.41 10.26
C ASP A 62 -0.60 -3.32 9.20
N GLU A 63 -0.51 -2.05 9.59
CA GLU A 63 -0.63 -0.96 8.63
C GLU A 63 0.73 -0.42 8.23
N PHE A 64 0.95 -0.28 6.94
CA PHE A 64 2.20 0.23 6.39
C PHE A 64 1.91 1.44 5.52
N ILE A 65 2.86 2.35 5.44
CA ILE A 65 2.74 3.50 4.56
C ILE A 65 3.99 3.59 3.69
N ILE A 66 3.82 4.15 2.49
CA ILE A 66 4.92 4.37 1.59
C ILE A 66 4.73 5.73 0.96
N LEU A 67 5.80 6.51 0.87
CA LEU A 67 5.79 7.74 0.12
C LEU A 67 6.78 7.56 -1.04
N MET A 68 6.25 7.50 -2.27
CA MET A 68 7.07 7.47 -3.47
C MET A 68 7.26 8.90 -3.90
N ARG A 69 8.51 9.34 -4.01
CA ARG A 69 8.77 10.74 -4.29
C ARG A 69 9.22 10.93 -5.72
N ASN A 70 8.83 12.06 -6.28
CA ASN A 70 9.29 12.50 -7.61
C ASN A 70 8.99 11.49 -8.71
N VAL A 71 7.74 11.06 -8.76
CA VAL A 71 7.29 10.14 -9.78
C VAL A 71 6.83 10.95 -10.97
N THR A 72 7.12 10.50 -12.17
CA THR A 72 6.82 11.32 -13.34
C THR A 72 5.37 11.26 -13.77
N THR A 73 4.70 10.13 -13.62
CA THR A 73 3.33 10.02 -14.10
C THR A 73 2.47 9.18 -13.15
N LYS A 74 1.18 9.38 -13.24
CA LYS A 74 0.23 8.57 -12.50
C LYS A 74 0.33 7.12 -12.95
N GLU A 75 0.64 6.90 -14.22
CA GLU A 75 0.73 5.55 -14.75
C GLU A 75 1.89 4.80 -14.10
N ALA A 76 2.98 5.49 -13.79
CA ALA A 76 4.10 4.87 -13.09
C ALA A 76 3.70 4.43 -11.70
N VAL A 77 2.81 5.18 -11.04
CA VAL A 77 2.30 4.82 -9.73
C VAL A 77 1.46 3.55 -9.85
N ARG A 78 0.60 3.51 -10.85
CA ARG A 78 -0.27 2.34 -11.06
C ARG A 78 0.57 1.10 -11.32
N THR A 79 1.61 1.23 -12.15
CA THR A 79 2.49 0.10 -12.46
C THR A 79 3.16 -0.40 -11.19
N LYS A 80 3.61 0.51 -10.34
CA LYS A 80 4.26 0.11 -9.10
C LYS A 80 3.27 -0.61 -8.19
N ALA A 81 2.04 -0.14 -8.14
CA ALA A 81 1.02 -0.79 -7.33
C ALA A 81 0.73 -2.20 -7.84
N GLU A 82 0.65 -2.35 -9.16
CA GLU A 82 0.41 -3.67 -9.75
C GLU A 82 1.56 -4.61 -9.47
N GLN A 83 2.79 -4.11 -9.52
CA GLN A 83 3.96 -4.92 -9.21
C GLN A 83 3.94 -5.35 -7.76
N LEU A 84 3.54 -4.45 -6.87
CA LEU A 84 3.44 -4.77 -5.46
C LEU A 84 2.42 -5.88 -5.22
N MET A 85 1.26 -5.79 -5.88
CA MET A 85 0.25 -6.81 -5.74
C MET A 85 0.78 -8.16 -6.23
N ALA A 86 1.47 -8.17 -7.36
CA ALA A 86 2.00 -9.41 -7.93
C ALA A 86 3.07 -10.04 -7.03
N GLU A 87 3.94 -9.21 -6.46
CA GLU A 87 4.99 -9.71 -5.58
C GLU A 87 4.40 -10.24 -4.27
N THR A 88 3.41 -9.56 -3.73
CA THR A 88 2.77 -10.01 -2.50
C THR A 88 2.12 -11.38 -2.71
N LYS A 89 1.53 -11.57 -3.87
CA LYS A 89 0.85 -12.81 -4.16
C LYS A 89 1.79 -14.01 -4.14
N LYS A 90 3.09 -13.78 -4.37
CA LYS A 90 4.06 -14.86 -4.38
C LYS A 90 4.51 -15.27 -2.99
N LEU A 91 4.20 -14.50 -1.98
CA LEU A 91 4.61 -14.83 -0.62
C LEU A 91 3.76 -15.99 -0.09
N VAL A 92 4.42 -17.04 0.36
CA VAL A 92 3.75 -18.13 1.03
C VAL A 92 4.53 -18.44 2.29
N PHE A 93 3.85 -18.91 3.30
CA PHE A 93 4.45 -19.10 4.60
C PHE A 93 4.30 -20.53 5.05
N ASP A 94 5.43 -21.20 5.27
CA ASP A 94 5.40 -22.55 5.78
C ASP A 94 4.68 -22.61 7.13
N GLU A 95 4.85 -21.57 7.93
CA GLU A 95 4.20 -21.48 9.23
C GLU A 95 2.68 -21.42 9.13
N MET A 96 2.17 -21.12 7.93
CA MET A 96 0.73 -21.06 7.70
C MET A 96 0.31 -22.15 6.73
N ASP A 97 0.98 -23.29 6.77
CA ASP A 97 0.66 -24.41 5.93
C ASP A 97 0.74 -24.07 4.44
N GLY A 98 1.68 -23.24 4.10
CA GLY A 98 1.91 -22.84 2.71
C GLY A 98 0.95 -21.80 2.18
N LYS A 99 0.15 -21.19 3.05
CA LYS A 99 -0.79 -20.16 2.60
C LYS A 99 -0.11 -18.82 2.48
N GLY A 100 -0.74 -17.95 1.75
CA GLY A 100 -0.23 -16.60 1.53
C GLY A 100 -1.08 -15.56 2.20
N ILE A 101 -0.84 -14.31 1.83
CA ILE A 101 -1.60 -13.18 2.35
C ILE A 101 -2.07 -12.33 1.18
N THR A 102 -3.05 -11.50 1.44
CA THR A 102 -3.41 -10.45 0.48
C THR A 102 -3.35 -9.12 1.22
N ILE A 103 -3.29 -8.05 0.47
CA ILE A 103 -3.24 -6.71 1.04
C ILE A 103 -4.28 -5.84 0.36
N SER A 104 -4.72 -4.83 1.09
CA SER A 104 -5.58 -3.80 0.53
C SER A 104 -4.81 -2.49 0.61
N VAL A 105 -4.83 -1.72 -0.45
CA VAL A 105 -4.00 -0.52 -0.59
C VAL A 105 -4.86 0.66 -1.01
N GLY A 106 -4.60 1.82 -0.43
CA GLY A 106 -5.18 3.07 -0.89
C GLY A 106 -4.04 4.01 -1.26
N ILE A 107 -4.20 4.77 -2.31
CA ILE A 107 -3.15 5.63 -2.84
C ILE A 107 -3.70 7.04 -3.08
N ALA A 108 -2.93 8.04 -2.68
CA ALA A 108 -3.26 9.43 -2.96
C ALA A 108 -2.05 10.10 -3.59
N LEU A 109 -2.28 11.05 -4.46
CA LEU A 109 -1.21 11.71 -5.20
C LEU A 109 -1.08 13.16 -4.77
N ALA A 110 0.13 13.65 -4.60
CA ALA A 110 0.38 15.05 -4.34
C ALA A 110 0.89 15.70 -5.61
N PRO A 111 0.46 16.87 -5.93
CA PRO A 111 -0.42 17.72 -5.13
C PRO A 111 -1.91 17.55 -5.40
N GLU A 112 -2.28 16.71 -6.34
CA GLU A 112 -3.66 16.62 -6.79
C GLU A 112 -4.63 16.26 -5.68
N HIS A 113 -4.27 15.31 -4.83
CA HIS A 113 -5.17 14.81 -3.79
C HIS A 113 -4.84 15.34 -2.41
N GLY A 114 -3.85 16.19 -2.30
CA GLY A 114 -3.48 16.80 -1.04
C GLY A 114 -2.06 17.31 -1.11
N LYS A 115 -1.78 18.37 -0.34
CA LYS A 115 -0.45 18.96 -0.32
C LYS A 115 0.22 18.77 1.03
N THR A 116 -0.49 18.27 2.01
CA THR A 116 0.08 18.03 3.33
C THR A 116 -0.06 16.55 3.64
N TYR A 117 0.72 16.08 4.58
CA TYR A 117 0.64 14.71 5.01
C TYR A 117 -0.78 14.35 5.46
N MET A 118 -1.38 15.24 6.26
CA MET A 118 -2.72 14.96 6.77
C MET A 118 -3.74 14.81 5.66
N ASN A 119 -3.68 15.67 4.66
CA ASN A 119 -4.65 15.60 3.57
C ASN A 119 -4.41 14.37 2.69
N LEU A 120 -3.14 14.04 2.45
CA LEU A 120 -2.83 12.85 1.67
C LEU A 120 -3.24 11.60 2.42
N TYR A 121 -2.99 11.57 3.74
CA TYR A 121 -3.38 10.42 4.54
C TYR A 121 -4.89 10.22 4.46
N ARG A 122 -5.64 11.31 4.61
CA ARG A 122 -7.09 11.22 4.57
C ARG A 122 -7.59 10.71 3.23
N SER A 123 -7.01 11.20 2.14
CA SER A 123 -7.40 10.76 0.80
C SER A 123 -7.03 9.30 0.56
N ALA A 124 -5.83 8.91 0.97
CA ALA A 124 -5.40 7.52 0.80
C ALA A 124 -6.21 6.57 1.67
N ASP A 125 -6.57 7.02 2.87
CA ASP A 125 -7.37 6.21 3.78
C ASP A 125 -8.76 5.97 3.19
N GLN A 126 -9.32 6.99 2.55
CA GLN A 126 -10.61 6.83 1.91
C GLN A 126 -10.49 5.86 0.73
N ALA A 127 -9.41 5.93 -0.03
CA ALA A 127 -9.18 5.00 -1.12
C ALA A 127 -9.01 3.58 -0.59
N LEU A 128 -8.35 3.43 0.55
CA LEU A 128 -8.18 2.12 1.18
C LEU A 128 -9.55 1.55 1.57
N TYR A 129 -10.41 2.40 2.10
CA TYR A 129 -11.75 1.99 2.48
C TYR A 129 -12.49 1.47 1.25
N GLU A 130 -12.33 2.15 0.10
CA GLU A 130 -12.97 1.70 -1.13
C GLU A 130 -12.43 0.34 -1.56
N THR A 131 -11.12 0.13 -1.43
CA THR A 131 -10.55 -1.17 -1.75
C THR A 131 -11.17 -2.26 -0.89
N LYS A 132 -11.32 -1.97 0.41
CA LYS A 132 -11.89 -2.95 1.31
C LYS A 132 -13.36 -3.24 1.00
N ARG A 133 -14.09 -2.21 0.60
CA ARG A 133 -15.49 -2.40 0.26
C ARG A 133 -15.65 -3.21 -1.01
N ASN A 134 -14.68 -3.13 -1.89
CA ASN A 134 -14.77 -3.82 -3.18
C ASN A 134 -14.13 -5.20 -3.17
N GLY A 135 -13.96 -5.79 -2.00
CA GLY A 135 -13.50 -7.17 -1.91
C GLY A 135 -12.09 -7.36 -1.42
N ARG A 136 -11.40 -6.28 -1.04
CA ARG A 136 -10.03 -6.36 -0.56
C ARG A 136 -9.10 -6.85 -1.64
N ASN A 137 -7.89 -7.21 -1.30
CA ASN A 137 -6.92 -7.77 -2.24
C ASN A 137 -6.82 -6.94 -3.51
N GLY A 138 -6.39 -5.70 -3.35
CA GLY A 138 -6.29 -4.79 -4.49
C GLY A 138 -5.85 -3.42 -4.06
N PHE A 139 -5.95 -2.47 -4.97
CA PHE A 139 -5.62 -1.08 -4.66
C PHE A 139 -6.59 -0.14 -5.34
N THR A 140 -6.69 1.05 -4.80
CA THR A 140 -7.51 2.12 -5.36
C THR A 140 -6.71 3.42 -5.29
N ILE A 141 -6.68 4.16 -6.37
CA ILE A 141 -6.10 5.50 -6.35
C ILE A 141 -7.26 6.45 -6.10
N TYR A 142 -7.08 7.32 -5.11
CA TYR A 142 -8.15 8.22 -4.68
C TYR A 142 -8.71 8.98 -5.89
N GLY A 143 -10.01 9.07 -5.95
CA GLY A 143 -10.70 9.79 -7.01
C GLY A 143 -10.91 9.00 -8.28
N GLU A 144 -10.26 7.84 -8.43
CA GLU A 144 -10.51 7.03 -9.58
C GLU A 144 -11.66 6.12 -9.30
N ASN A 145 -12.58 6.08 -10.22
CA ASN A 145 -13.66 5.36 -9.93
C ASN A 145 -13.55 4.02 -10.20
N ARG A 146 -14.39 3.33 -9.85
CA ARG A 146 -14.36 2.09 -9.89
C ARG A 146 -14.78 1.53 -11.08
N ASP A 147 -14.71 2.19 -12.05
CA ASP A 147 -14.93 1.62 -13.26
C ASP A 147 -14.13 0.43 -13.36
N ILE A 148 -13.04 0.42 -12.69
CA ILE A 148 -12.26 -0.70 -12.66
C ILE A 148 -13.05 -1.79 -12.21
N THR A 149 -13.97 -1.55 -11.36
CA THR A 149 -14.66 -2.58 -10.83
C THR A 149 -15.55 -3.13 -11.80
N GLU A 150 -16.04 -2.38 -12.67
CA GLU A 150 -16.88 -2.89 -13.51
C GLU A 150 -16.31 -3.65 -14.55
N ASN A 151 -15.09 -3.47 -14.79
CA ASN A 151 -14.44 -4.18 -15.79
C ASN A 151 -14.14 -5.58 -15.43
N ARG A 152 -14.61 -5.99 -14.31
CA ARG A 152 -14.31 -7.30 -13.95
C ARG A 152 -15.35 -8.14 -14.17
#